data_1a87bbcc4e9646da2e3374bf07ad35e1
#
_entry.id   1a87bbcc4e9646da2e3374bf07ad35e1
#
_cell.length_a   1.000
_cell.length_b   1.000
_cell.length_c   1.000
_cell.angle_alpha   90.00
_cell.angle_beta   90.00
_cell.angle_gamma   90.00
#
_symmetry.space_group_name_H-M   'P 1'
#
loop_
_entity.id
_entity.type
_entity.pdbx_description
1 polymer ?
#
loop_
_entity_poly.entity_id
_entity_poly.type
_entity_poly.pdbx_seq_one_letter_code
_entity_poly.pdbx_strand_id
1 'polypeptide(L)'
;PGVGKTKLAKALARSIDCSVRRIQFTPDLLPSDVTGVSVYNQEQRDFEFKPGAVFANIVLGDEINRASPKTQAALLECMEERQVTVDGTTYVLESPFMVVATQNPIEMEGTYPLPEAQRDRFTARIAMGYPDPRAELAMLGGHGAFDPLNGLRPVADAALVRRLIATVRDVHAADAVQQYAIALVTATREAPEIRLGATPRSTLQRLRTAKAVAALEGRDYVLPDDLQTLAVPVLAHR
;
A
#
# COMPACT_ATOMS: atom_id res chain seq x y z
N PRO A 1 -7.16 9.80 -14.61
CA PRO A 1 -7.14 8.54 -15.37
C PRO A 1 -5.93 8.51 -16.33
N GLY A 2 -5.43 7.30 -16.68
CA GLY A 2 -4.44 7.18 -17.75
C GLY A 2 -2.98 7.53 -17.42
N VAL A 3 -2.66 7.98 -16.22
CA VAL A 3 -1.29 8.44 -15.84
C VAL A 3 -0.34 7.30 -15.40
N GLY A 4 -0.65 6.04 -15.68
CA GLY A 4 0.27 4.93 -15.44
C GLY A 4 0.29 4.35 -14.02
N LYS A 5 -0.66 4.67 -13.12
CA LYS A 5 -0.71 4.17 -11.72
C LYS A 5 -0.58 2.64 -11.65
N THR A 6 -1.44 1.92 -12.35
CA THR A 6 -1.42 0.45 -12.39
C THR A 6 -0.15 -0.11 -13.04
N LYS A 7 0.43 0.59 -14.03
CA LYS A 7 1.71 0.16 -14.64
C LYS A 7 2.85 0.26 -13.66
N LEU A 8 2.95 1.35 -12.87
CA LEU A 8 3.97 1.51 -11.84
C LEU A 8 3.84 0.42 -10.76
N ALA A 9 2.63 0.16 -10.29
CA ALA A 9 2.37 -0.89 -9.30
C ALA A 9 2.76 -2.29 -9.84
N LYS A 10 2.45 -2.59 -11.11
CA LYS A 10 2.86 -3.82 -11.77
C LYS A 10 4.37 -3.91 -11.96
N ALA A 11 5.05 -2.80 -12.29
CA ALA A 11 6.50 -2.77 -12.42
C ALA A 11 7.16 -3.12 -11.08
N LEU A 12 6.73 -2.52 -9.97
CA LEU A 12 7.20 -2.83 -8.63
C LEU A 12 6.98 -4.33 -8.30
N ALA A 13 5.78 -4.84 -8.54
CA ALA A 13 5.45 -6.24 -8.27
C ALA A 13 6.32 -7.21 -9.08
N ARG A 14 6.63 -6.90 -10.35
CA ARG A 14 7.52 -7.71 -11.20
C ARG A 14 9.00 -7.61 -10.84
N SER A 15 9.40 -6.56 -10.11
CA SER A 15 10.79 -6.39 -9.66
C SER A 15 11.16 -7.30 -8.49
N ILE A 16 10.18 -7.97 -7.89
CA ILE A 16 10.37 -8.87 -6.75
C ILE A 16 9.83 -10.24 -7.12
N ASP A 17 10.65 -11.28 -6.95
CA ASP A 17 10.22 -12.68 -7.09
C ASP A 17 9.41 -13.10 -5.86
N CYS A 18 8.10 -12.92 -5.94
CA CYS A 18 7.14 -13.23 -4.89
C CYS A 18 5.74 -13.40 -5.48
N SER A 19 4.80 -13.87 -4.65
CA SER A 19 3.41 -14.01 -5.06
C SER A 19 2.75 -12.65 -5.24
N VAL A 20 2.03 -12.48 -6.37
CA VAL A 20 1.32 -11.24 -6.71
C VAL A 20 -0.11 -11.56 -7.07
N ARG A 21 -1.07 -10.83 -6.52
CA ARG A 21 -2.48 -10.89 -6.88
C ARG A 21 -2.99 -9.52 -7.26
N ARG A 22 -3.90 -9.49 -8.22
CA ARG A 22 -4.58 -8.25 -8.62
C ARG A 22 -6.06 -8.38 -8.33
N ILE A 23 -6.61 -7.34 -7.71
CA ILE A 23 -8.04 -7.19 -7.44
C ILE A 23 -8.52 -5.98 -8.24
N GLN A 24 -9.48 -6.16 -9.14
CA GLN A 24 -10.23 -5.06 -9.72
C GLN A 24 -11.48 -4.86 -8.86
N PHE A 25 -11.54 -3.76 -8.15
CA PHE A 25 -12.70 -3.47 -7.30
C PHE A 25 -13.89 -3.02 -8.15
N THR A 26 -15.03 -3.63 -7.89
CA THR A 26 -16.33 -3.35 -8.49
C THR A 26 -17.39 -3.33 -7.39
N PRO A 27 -18.57 -2.71 -7.61
CA PRO A 27 -19.61 -2.64 -6.58
C PRO A 27 -20.13 -4.01 -6.12
N ASP A 28 -20.06 -5.02 -6.96
CA ASP A 28 -20.53 -6.38 -6.74
C ASP A 28 -19.48 -7.30 -6.07
N LEU A 29 -18.21 -6.85 -5.95
CA LEU A 29 -17.16 -7.63 -5.30
C LEU A 29 -17.47 -7.83 -3.82
N LEU A 30 -17.47 -9.08 -3.38
CA LEU A 30 -17.78 -9.46 -1.99
C LEU A 30 -16.52 -9.42 -1.10
N PRO A 31 -16.68 -9.22 0.22
CA PRO A 31 -15.58 -9.38 1.17
C PRO A 31 -14.89 -10.74 1.08
N SER A 32 -15.63 -11.81 0.85
CA SER A 32 -15.11 -13.17 0.68
C SER A 32 -14.22 -13.35 -0.53
N ASP A 33 -14.38 -12.56 -1.60
CA ASP A 33 -13.46 -12.57 -2.75
C ASP A 33 -12.07 -12.04 -2.36
N VAL A 34 -12.04 -11.16 -1.37
CA VAL A 34 -10.82 -10.58 -0.81
C VAL A 34 -10.19 -11.51 0.21
N THR A 35 -10.97 -11.98 1.20
CA THR A 35 -10.48 -12.74 2.36
C THR A 35 -10.45 -14.25 2.16
N GLY A 36 -11.26 -14.76 1.26
CA GLY A 36 -11.49 -16.20 1.11
C GLY A 36 -12.75 -16.68 1.80
N VAL A 37 -13.09 -17.92 1.57
CA VAL A 37 -14.31 -18.56 2.03
C VAL A 37 -14.06 -20.05 2.28
N SER A 38 -14.75 -20.63 3.28
CA SER A 38 -14.80 -22.08 3.46
C SER A 38 -15.87 -22.68 2.55
N VAL A 39 -15.49 -23.67 1.77
CA VAL A 39 -16.37 -24.41 0.86
C VAL A 39 -16.46 -25.86 1.30
N TYR A 40 -17.68 -26.38 1.39
CA TYR A 40 -17.86 -27.77 1.74
C TYR A 40 -17.38 -28.70 0.62
N ASN A 41 -16.38 -29.52 0.92
CA ASN A 41 -15.85 -30.55 0.03
C ASN A 41 -16.64 -31.86 0.24
N GLN A 42 -17.44 -32.24 -0.74
CA GLN A 42 -18.27 -33.47 -0.66
C GLN A 42 -17.46 -34.75 -0.60
N GLU A 43 -16.28 -34.80 -1.22
CA GLU A 43 -15.43 -35.99 -1.24
C GLU A 43 -14.78 -36.20 0.12
N GLN A 44 -14.30 -35.15 0.76
CA GLN A 44 -13.67 -35.20 2.07
C GLN A 44 -14.69 -35.10 3.22
N ARG A 45 -15.94 -34.74 2.92
CA ARG A 45 -17.03 -34.48 3.89
C ARG A 45 -16.63 -33.46 4.95
N ASP A 46 -15.86 -32.45 4.56
CA ASP A 46 -15.33 -31.41 5.44
C ASP A 46 -15.30 -30.06 4.73
N PHE A 47 -15.11 -28.97 5.51
CA PHE A 47 -14.94 -27.63 4.97
C PHE A 47 -13.49 -27.39 4.59
N GLU A 48 -13.26 -26.98 3.34
CA GLU A 48 -11.96 -26.59 2.83
C GLU A 48 -11.89 -25.07 2.67
N PHE A 49 -10.90 -24.43 3.26
CA PHE A 49 -10.67 -23.01 3.08
C PHE A 49 -10.10 -22.72 1.68
N LYS A 50 -10.80 -21.88 0.93
CA LYS A 50 -10.33 -21.35 -0.36
C LYS A 50 -9.81 -19.93 -0.13
N PRO A 51 -8.48 -19.69 -0.19
CA PRO A 51 -7.88 -18.41 0.08
C PRO A 51 -8.31 -17.37 -0.95
N GLY A 52 -8.67 -16.18 -0.46
CA GLY A 52 -9.00 -15.01 -1.27
C GLY A 52 -7.77 -14.32 -1.86
N ALA A 53 -8.01 -13.18 -2.48
CA ALA A 53 -6.96 -12.46 -3.21
C ALA A 53 -5.88 -11.85 -2.31
N VAL A 54 -6.14 -11.65 -1.00
CA VAL A 54 -5.13 -11.14 -0.06
C VAL A 54 -4.02 -12.12 0.28
N PHE A 55 -4.19 -13.40 -0.05
CA PHE A 55 -3.16 -14.41 0.18
C PHE A 55 -2.07 -14.35 -0.90
N ALA A 56 -1.33 -13.25 -0.90
CA ALA A 56 -0.17 -12.98 -1.73
C ALA A 56 0.76 -11.99 -1.02
N ASN A 57 2.02 -11.96 -1.41
CA ASN A 57 2.99 -10.99 -0.87
C ASN A 57 2.69 -9.55 -1.33
N ILE A 58 2.25 -9.40 -2.58
CA ILE A 58 1.87 -8.09 -3.13
C ILE A 58 0.45 -8.18 -3.68
N VAL A 59 -0.44 -7.33 -3.18
CA VAL A 59 -1.82 -7.19 -3.64
C VAL A 59 -1.96 -5.86 -4.36
N LEU A 60 -2.32 -5.90 -5.64
CA LEU A 60 -2.61 -4.72 -6.46
C LEU A 60 -4.12 -4.50 -6.50
N GLY A 61 -4.60 -3.52 -5.75
CA GLY A 61 -6.01 -3.16 -5.68
C GLY A 61 -6.34 -2.00 -6.62
N ASP A 62 -6.97 -2.29 -7.75
CA ASP A 62 -7.36 -1.24 -8.68
C ASP A 62 -8.75 -0.69 -8.35
N GLU A 63 -8.86 0.66 -8.26
CA GLU A 63 -10.10 1.40 -8.06
C GLU A 63 -10.83 1.03 -6.75
N ILE A 64 -10.09 1.02 -5.62
CA ILE A 64 -10.64 0.62 -4.31
C ILE A 64 -11.91 1.39 -3.91
N ASN A 65 -12.07 2.63 -4.39
CA ASN A 65 -13.25 3.45 -4.13
C ASN A 65 -14.51 2.98 -4.86
N ARG A 66 -14.44 1.98 -5.74
CA ARG A 66 -15.61 1.34 -6.38
C ARG A 66 -16.18 0.18 -5.54
N ALA A 67 -15.40 -0.35 -4.62
CA ALA A 67 -15.86 -1.42 -3.74
C ALA A 67 -16.87 -0.92 -2.70
N SER A 68 -17.78 -1.81 -2.30
CA SER A 68 -18.66 -1.55 -1.16
C SER A 68 -17.86 -1.26 0.12
N PRO A 69 -18.39 -0.47 1.08
CA PRO A 69 -17.70 -0.22 2.34
C PRO A 69 -17.31 -1.48 3.11
N LYS A 70 -18.09 -2.55 2.99
CA LYS A 70 -17.81 -3.85 3.62
C LYS A 70 -16.58 -4.51 3.02
N THR A 71 -16.47 -4.49 1.69
CA THR A 71 -15.33 -5.05 0.96
C THR A 71 -14.05 -4.24 1.20
N GLN A 72 -14.17 -2.89 1.24
CA GLN A 72 -13.06 -2.02 1.65
C GLN A 72 -12.57 -2.36 3.06
N ALA A 73 -13.50 -2.48 4.04
CA ALA A 73 -13.16 -2.80 5.42
C ALA A 73 -12.41 -4.14 5.55
N ALA A 74 -12.83 -5.17 4.82
CA ALA A 74 -12.17 -6.47 4.81
C ALA A 74 -10.69 -6.38 4.34
N LEU A 75 -10.41 -5.67 3.25
CA LEU A 75 -9.03 -5.45 2.81
C LEU A 75 -8.21 -4.68 3.84
N LEU A 76 -8.78 -3.62 4.41
CA LEU A 76 -8.08 -2.75 5.36
C LEU A 76 -7.79 -3.45 6.69
N GLU A 77 -8.64 -4.37 7.13
CA GLU A 77 -8.39 -5.23 8.28
C GLU A 77 -7.21 -6.16 8.02
N CYS A 78 -7.17 -6.83 6.87
CA CYS A 78 -6.04 -7.65 6.47
C CYS A 78 -4.71 -6.87 6.44
N MET A 79 -4.75 -5.60 5.99
CA MET A 79 -3.56 -4.73 5.97
C MET A 79 -3.02 -4.42 7.36
N GLU A 80 -3.90 -4.25 8.34
CA GLU A 80 -3.54 -3.90 9.71
C GLU A 80 -3.10 -5.13 10.50
N GLU A 81 -3.94 -6.15 10.52
CA GLU A 81 -3.77 -7.34 11.36
C GLU A 81 -2.78 -8.36 10.78
N ARG A 82 -2.46 -8.27 9.47
CA ARG A 82 -1.62 -9.25 8.76
C ARG A 82 -2.14 -10.68 8.84
N GLN A 83 -3.44 -10.83 9.01
CA GLN A 83 -4.15 -12.10 9.11
C GLN A 83 -5.59 -11.94 8.62
N VAL A 84 -6.23 -13.08 8.40
CA VAL A 84 -7.65 -13.19 8.05
C VAL A 84 -8.29 -14.21 8.96
N THR A 85 -9.47 -13.91 9.51
CA THR A 85 -10.24 -14.88 10.28
C THR A 85 -11.50 -15.27 9.50
N VAL A 86 -11.63 -16.55 9.19
CA VAL A 86 -12.79 -17.13 8.50
C VAL A 86 -13.27 -18.32 9.31
N ASP A 87 -14.57 -18.35 9.63
CA ASP A 87 -15.23 -19.43 10.39
C ASP A 87 -14.49 -19.80 11.70
N GLY A 88 -13.99 -18.78 12.41
CA GLY A 88 -13.27 -18.95 13.68
C GLY A 88 -11.82 -19.41 13.53
N THR A 89 -11.34 -19.67 12.32
CA THR A 89 -9.94 -20.02 12.05
C THR A 89 -9.17 -18.81 11.55
N THR A 90 -8.00 -18.56 12.14
CA THR A 90 -7.13 -17.44 11.76
C THR A 90 -6.01 -17.92 10.86
N TYR A 91 -5.89 -17.26 9.71
CA TYR A 91 -4.88 -17.52 8.68
C TYR A 91 -3.93 -16.32 8.61
N VAL A 92 -2.66 -16.52 8.91
CA VAL A 92 -1.63 -15.47 8.86
C VAL A 92 -1.21 -15.21 7.42
N LEU A 93 -1.11 -13.95 7.03
CA LEU A 93 -0.61 -13.54 5.72
C LEU A 93 0.92 -13.61 5.67
N GLU A 94 1.45 -14.16 4.59
CA GLU A 94 2.89 -14.37 4.42
C GLU A 94 3.65 -13.03 4.29
N SER A 95 4.77 -12.91 5.00
CA SER A 95 5.67 -11.74 4.90
C SER A 95 6.68 -11.91 3.74
N PRO A 96 6.99 -10.83 2.99
CA PRO A 96 6.43 -9.48 3.10
C PRO A 96 4.99 -9.43 2.59
N PHE A 97 4.16 -8.59 3.19
CA PHE A 97 2.81 -8.33 2.71
C PHE A 97 2.63 -6.84 2.45
N MET A 98 2.27 -6.48 1.24
CA MET A 98 2.07 -5.10 0.80
C MET A 98 0.83 -4.97 -0.07
N VAL A 99 0.02 -3.96 0.19
CA VAL A 99 -1.11 -3.58 -0.66
C VAL A 99 -0.80 -2.26 -1.35
N VAL A 100 -0.91 -2.24 -2.67
CA VAL A 100 -0.86 -1.04 -3.49
C VAL A 100 -2.24 -0.80 -4.06
N ALA A 101 -2.96 0.20 -3.55
CA ALA A 101 -4.29 0.53 -4.02
C ALA A 101 -4.29 1.77 -4.92
N THR A 102 -5.08 1.74 -5.98
CA THR A 102 -5.32 2.92 -6.82
C THR A 102 -6.71 3.49 -6.55
N GLN A 103 -6.83 4.80 -6.69
CA GLN A 103 -8.12 5.50 -6.70
C GLN A 103 -8.25 6.32 -7.98
N ASN A 104 -9.46 6.40 -8.50
CA ASN A 104 -9.80 7.33 -9.56
C ASN A 104 -10.71 8.43 -8.98
N PRO A 105 -10.21 9.67 -8.80
CA PRO A 105 -10.98 10.74 -8.17
C PRO A 105 -12.08 11.33 -9.05
N ILE A 106 -12.10 11.02 -10.36
CA ILE A 106 -12.98 11.66 -11.35
C ILE A 106 -14.34 10.94 -11.47
N GLU A 107 -14.40 9.67 -11.11
CA GLU A 107 -15.65 8.91 -11.15
C GLU A 107 -16.44 9.14 -9.85
N MET A 108 -17.49 9.96 -9.92
CA MET A 108 -18.36 10.25 -8.77
C MET A 108 -19.54 9.27 -8.64
N GLU A 109 -20.06 8.74 -9.75
CA GLU A 109 -21.18 7.79 -9.71
C GLU A 109 -20.68 6.37 -9.39
N GLY A 110 -21.34 5.73 -8.43
CA GLY A 110 -21.01 4.35 -8.02
C GLY A 110 -19.68 4.22 -7.26
N THR A 111 -19.18 5.30 -6.64
CA THR A 111 -17.96 5.26 -5.82
C THR A 111 -18.27 5.54 -4.36
N TYR A 112 -17.52 4.86 -3.48
CA TYR A 112 -17.55 5.02 -2.04
C TYR A 112 -16.20 5.59 -1.58
N PRO A 113 -16.12 6.88 -1.21
CA PRO A 113 -14.88 7.45 -0.71
C PRO A 113 -14.46 6.73 0.57
N LEU A 114 -13.16 6.45 0.69
CA LEU A 114 -12.59 5.89 1.91
C LEU A 114 -12.73 6.90 3.05
N PRO A 115 -13.39 6.54 4.17
CA PRO A 115 -13.41 7.35 5.38
C PRO A 115 -11.98 7.66 5.87
N GLU A 116 -11.82 8.75 6.61
CA GLU A 116 -10.52 9.22 7.09
C GLU A 116 -9.79 8.18 7.93
N ALA A 117 -10.49 7.53 8.86
CA ALA A 117 -9.94 6.44 9.68
C ALA A 117 -9.44 5.25 8.86
N GLN A 118 -10.02 5.02 7.68
CA GLN A 118 -9.58 3.97 6.77
C GLN A 118 -8.37 4.40 5.94
N ARG A 119 -8.31 5.67 5.53
CA ARG A 119 -7.14 6.23 4.83
C ARG A 119 -5.89 6.22 5.69
N ASP A 120 -6.02 6.36 7.02
CA ASP A 120 -4.92 6.31 7.97
C ASP A 120 -4.19 4.94 8.00
N ARG A 121 -4.80 3.88 7.45
CA ARG A 121 -4.17 2.55 7.36
C ARG A 121 -3.14 2.46 6.22
N PHE A 122 -3.21 3.34 5.24
CA PHE A 122 -2.19 3.43 4.19
C PHE A 122 -0.98 4.21 4.67
N THR A 123 0.21 3.67 4.45
CA THR A 123 1.47 4.31 4.87
C THR A 123 1.72 5.61 4.14
N ALA A 124 1.49 5.63 2.83
CA ALA A 124 1.72 6.81 2.00
C ALA A 124 0.70 6.91 0.87
N ARG A 125 0.43 8.16 0.46
CA ARG A 125 -0.31 8.50 -0.75
C ARG A 125 0.63 9.15 -1.74
N ILE A 126 0.71 8.58 -2.94
CA ILE A 126 1.56 9.07 -4.03
C ILE A 126 0.67 9.68 -5.10
N ALA A 127 0.90 10.94 -5.42
CA ALA A 127 0.26 11.61 -6.54
C ALA A 127 1.15 11.45 -7.79
N MET A 128 0.60 10.88 -8.87
CA MET A 128 1.38 10.63 -10.10
C MET A 128 1.58 11.90 -10.94
N GLY A 129 0.66 12.88 -10.86
CA GLY A 129 0.66 14.04 -11.74
C GLY A 129 0.41 13.67 -13.21
N TYR A 130 0.54 14.65 -14.09
CA TYR A 130 0.61 14.44 -15.53
C TYR A 130 2.07 14.38 -15.99
N PRO A 131 2.40 13.60 -17.03
CA PRO A 131 3.72 13.61 -17.62
C PRO A 131 4.02 15.00 -18.23
N ASP A 132 5.29 15.35 -18.30
CA ASP A 132 5.70 16.52 -19.06
C ASP A 132 5.61 16.25 -20.59
N PRO A 133 5.65 17.29 -21.45
CA PRO A 133 5.52 17.11 -22.91
C PRO A 133 6.60 16.20 -23.52
N ARG A 134 7.80 16.12 -22.92
CA ARG A 134 8.87 15.22 -23.40
C ARG A 134 8.54 13.78 -23.08
N ALA A 135 8.03 13.51 -21.88
CA ALA A 135 7.58 12.19 -21.48
C ALA A 135 6.37 11.73 -22.31
N GLU A 136 5.43 12.64 -22.62
CA GLU A 136 4.31 12.33 -23.53
C GLU A 136 4.80 11.99 -24.94
N LEU A 137 5.75 12.74 -25.48
CA LEU A 137 6.34 12.45 -26.78
C LEU A 137 7.04 11.09 -26.80
N ALA A 138 7.79 10.77 -25.74
CA ALA A 138 8.43 9.48 -25.60
C ALA A 138 7.42 8.32 -25.51
N MET A 139 6.28 8.53 -24.86
CA MET A 139 5.16 7.57 -24.85
C MET A 139 4.63 7.29 -26.27
N LEU A 140 4.44 8.33 -27.09
CA LEU A 140 3.95 8.17 -28.47
C LEU A 140 4.95 7.39 -29.33
N GLY A 141 6.25 7.66 -29.18
CA GLY A 141 7.31 6.94 -29.90
C GLY A 141 7.47 5.47 -29.47
N GLY A 142 7.14 5.15 -28.22
CA GLY A 142 7.20 3.79 -27.67
C GLY A 142 5.91 2.97 -27.82
N HIS A 143 4.81 3.59 -28.28
CA HIS A 143 3.52 2.92 -28.41
C HIS A 143 3.46 2.13 -29.73
N GLY A 144 3.57 0.82 -29.64
CA GLY A 144 3.19 -0.04 -30.77
C GLY A 144 3.90 -1.38 -30.87
N ALA A 145 5.07 -1.59 -30.32
CA ALA A 145 5.82 -2.83 -30.55
C ALA A 145 6.13 -3.63 -29.27
N PHE A 146 6.23 -3.01 -28.11
CA PHE A 146 6.70 -3.70 -26.89
C PHE A 146 6.13 -3.08 -25.61
N ASP A 147 5.51 -3.89 -24.74
CA ASP A 147 5.17 -3.46 -23.39
C ASP A 147 6.45 -3.51 -22.52
N PRO A 148 6.95 -2.35 -22.02
CA PRO A 148 8.16 -2.29 -21.21
C PRO A 148 8.13 -3.22 -19.99
N LEU A 149 6.94 -3.56 -19.48
CA LEU A 149 6.77 -4.48 -18.37
C LEU A 149 7.23 -5.91 -18.71
N ASN A 150 7.23 -6.31 -19.98
CA ASN A 150 7.62 -7.66 -20.38
C ASN A 150 9.13 -7.88 -20.33
N GLY A 151 9.91 -6.80 -20.31
CA GLY A 151 11.37 -6.84 -20.15
C GLY A 151 11.84 -6.81 -18.69
N LEU A 152 10.96 -6.55 -17.74
CA LEU A 152 11.33 -6.51 -16.32
C LEU A 152 11.59 -7.92 -15.79
N ARG A 153 12.71 -8.06 -15.12
CA ARG A 153 13.09 -9.27 -14.37
C ARG A 153 13.16 -8.94 -12.88
N PRO A 154 12.86 -9.89 -11.99
CA PRO A 154 13.05 -9.73 -10.56
C PRO A 154 14.52 -9.40 -10.24
N VAL A 155 14.73 -8.43 -9.35
CA VAL A 155 16.04 -8.04 -8.81
C VAL A 155 16.19 -8.42 -7.34
N ALA A 156 15.10 -8.90 -6.72
CA ALA A 156 15.03 -9.35 -5.33
C ALA A 156 14.00 -10.48 -5.22
N ASP A 157 14.14 -11.30 -4.21
CA ASP A 157 13.14 -12.27 -3.77
C ASP A 157 12.49 -11.86 -2.44
N ALA A 158 11.47 -12.59 -2.01
CA ALA A 158 10.78 -12.34 -0.75
C ALA A 158 11.71 -12.45 0.47
N ALA A 159 12.72 -13.33 0.42
CA ALA A 159 13.69 -13.50 1.51
C ALA A 159 14.61 -12.29 1.64
N LEU A 160 15.11 -11.75 0.51
CA LEU A 160 15.89 -10.53 0.50
C LEU A 160 15.08 -9.34 1.02
N VAL A 161 13.82 -9.20 0.57
CA VAL A 161 12.94 -8.12 1.06
C VAL A 161 12.73 -8.20 2.57
N ARG A 162 12.52 -9.40 3.15
CA ARG A 162 12.44 -9.57 4.61
C ARG A 162 13.71 -9.13 5.32
N ARG A 163 14.89 -9.46 4.78
CA ARG A 163 16.17 -9.00 5.34
C ARG A 163 16.31 -7.48 5.28
N LEU A 164 15.97 -6.87 4.16
CA LEU A 164 15.97 -5.41 4.01
C LEU A 164 15.03 -4.73 5.01
N ILE A 165 13.82 -5.28 5.22
CA ILE A 165 12.88 -4.79 6.24
C ILE A 165 13.50 -4.86 7.64
N ALA A 166 14.21 -5.94 7.98
CA ALA A 166 14.91 -6.06 9.26
C ALA A 166 16.02 -5.01 9.38
N THR A 167 16.89 -4.89 8.39
CA THR A 167 17.97 -3.87 8.37
C THR A 167 17.42 -2.45 8.53
N VAL A 168 16.34 -2.10 7.85
CA VAL A 168 15.71 -0.77 7.97
C VAL A 168 15.18 -0.52 9.39
N ARG A 169 14.70 -1.54 10.11
CA ARG A 169 14.28 -1.39 11.50
C ARG A 169 15.41 -0.97 12.42
N ASP A 170 16.64 -1.42 12.14
CA ASP A 170 17.83 -1.18 12.94
C ASP A 170 18.45 0.20 12.66
N VAL A 171 18.03 0.92 11.61
CA VAL A 171 18.47 2.30 11.36
C VAL A 171 18.20 3.17 12.57
N HIS A 172 19.22 3.88 13.05
CA HIS A 172 19.15 4.68 14.25
C HIS A 172 18.30 5.93 14.07
N ALA A 173 17.50 6.27 15.08
CA ALA A 173 16.80 7.55 15.17
C ALA A 173 17.04 8.14 16.55
N ALA A 174 17.84 9.20 16.61
CA ALA A 174 18.15 9.88 17.88
C ALA A 174 16.88 10.44 18.53
N ASP A 175 16.86 10.55 19.87
CA ASP A 175 15.71 11.04 20.61
C ASP A 175 15.23 12.42 20.13
N ALA A 176 16.15 13.31 19.79
CA ALA A 176 15.82 14.62 19.22
C ALA A 176 15.05 14.52 17.89
N VAL A 177 15.40 13.55 17.02
CA VAL A 177 14.71 13.29 15.76
C VAL A 177 13.32 12.69 16.01
N GLN A 178 13.21 11.79 17.02
CA GLN A 178 11.92 11.22 17.42
C GLN A 178 10.99 12.31 18.00
N GLN A 179 11.52 13.20 18.85
CA GLN A 179 10.78 14.35 19.39
C GLN A 179 10.34 15.30 18.26
N TYR A 180 11.20 15.55 17.28
CA TYR A 180 10.85 16.34 16.11
C TYR A 180 9.71 15.69 15.29
N ALA A 181 9.75 14.37 15.09
CA ALA A 181 8.66 13.64 14.43
C ALA A 181 7.32 13.81 15.17
N ILE A 182 7.34 13.74 16.51
CA ILE A 182 6.16 13.97 17.35
C ILE A 182 5.68 15.42 17.22
N ALA A 183 6.59 16.41 17.31
CA ALA A 183 6.25 17.83 17.21
C ALA A 183 5.57 18.15 15.87
N LEU A 184 6.06 17.61 14.76
CA LEU A 184 5.46 17.78 13.44
C LEU A 184 4.02 17.23 13.37
N VAL A 185 3.77 16.07 13.96
CA VAL A 185 2.43 15.47 13.99
C VAL A 185 1.51 16.24 14.96
N THR A 186 2.02 16.69 16.10
CA THR A 186 1.29 17.52 17.05
C THR A 186 0.87 18.85 16.41
N ALA A 187 1.77 19.51 15.69
CA ALA A 187 1.46 20.74 14.97
C ALA A 187 0.27 20.58 13.99
N THR A 188 0.08 19.40 13.39
CA THR A 188 -1.11 19.17 12.53
C THR A 188 -2.42 19.13 13.32
N ARG A 189 -2.39 18.88 14.64
CA ARG A 189 -3.58 18.84 15.50
C ARG A 189 -3.93 20.20 16.04
N GLU A 190 -2.96 21.11 16.07
CA GLU A 190 -3.07 22.46 16.62
C GLU A 190 -3.29 23.51 15.53
N ALA A 191 -2.98 23.17 14.27
CA ALA A 191 -3.14 24.09 13.14
C ALA A 191 -4.62 24.30 12.80
N PRO A 192 -5.15 25.54 12.87
CA PRO A 192 -6.57 25.81 12.64
C PRO A 192 -7.01 25.56 11.18
N GLU A 193 -6.07 25.52 10.23
CA GLU A 193 -6.32 25.24 8.82
C GLU A 193 -6.50 23.73 8.55
N ILE A 194 -6.14 22.87 9.49
CA ILE A 194 -6.22 21.42 9.34
C ILE A 194 -7.48 20.93 10.05
N ARG A 195 -8.43 20.41 9.29
CA ARG A 195 -9.70 19.91 9.81
C ARG A 195 -9.55 18.70 10.75
N LEU A 196 -8.60 17.83 10.44
CA LEU A 196 -8.31 16.62 11.22
C LEU A 196 -6.79 16.43 11.33
N GLY A 197 -6.27 16.50 12.55
CA GLY A 197 -4.85 16.29 12.79
C GLY A 197 -4.45 14.81 12.68
N ALA A 198 -3.18 14.57 12.39
CA ALA A 198 -2.64 13.24 12.19
C ALA A 198 -2.62 12.41 13.50
N THR A 199 -2.81 11.10 13.39
CA THR A 199 -2.89 10.17 14.51
C THR A 199 -1.49 9.76 15.02
N PRO A 200 -1.34 9.18 16.22
CA PRO A 200 -0.08 8.59 16.66
C PRO A 200 0.46 7.51 15.72
N ARG A 201 -0.41 6.76 15.01
CA ARG A 201 -0.02 5.82 13.95
C ARG A 201 0.79 6.52 12.86
N SER A 202 0.41 7.74 12.50
CA SER A 202 1.11 8.55 11.50
C SER A 202 2.56 8.85 11.91
N THR A 203 2.81 9.11 13.20
CA THR A 203 4.17 9.30 13.73
C THR A 203 5.02 8.05 13.53
N LEU A 204 4.48 6.88 13.88
CA LEU A 204 5.18 5.60 13.72
C LEU A 204 5.47 5.29 12.24
N GLN A 205 4.48 5.48 11.36
CA GLN A 205 4.64 5.22 9.94
C GLN A 205 5.65 6.19 9.31
N ARG A 206 5.61 7.46 9.70
CA ARG A 206 6.56 8.46 9.23
C ARG A 206 7.98 8.15 9.64
N LEU A 207 8.21 7.77 10.90
CA LEU A 207 9.54 7.39 11.38
C LEU A 207 10.05 6.13 10.67
N ARG A 208 9.19 5.12 10.48
CA ARG A 208 9.55 3.91 9.73
C ARG A 208 9.91 4.21 8.27
N THR A 209 9.16 5.10 7.64
CA THR A 209 9.45 5.50 6.25
C THR A 209 10.73 6.33 6.17
N ALA A 210 10.99 7.21 7.14
CA ALA A 210 12.24 7.98 7.21
C ALA A 210 13.47 7.07 7.40
N LYS A 211 13.38 6.02 8.20
CA LYS A 211 14.42 4.99 8.30
C LYS A 211 14.68 4.30 6.96
N ALA A 212 13.62 4.03 6.19
CA ALA A 212 13.77 3.44 4.86
C ALA A 212 14.44 4.41 3.87
N VAL A 213 14.11 5.70 3.91
CA VAL A 213 14.78 6.73 3.10
C VAL A 213 16.26 6.82 3.46
N ALA A 214 16.59 6.91 4.75
CA ALA A 214 17.98 6.94 5.21
C ALA A 214 18.77 5.73 4.70
N ALA A 215 18.21 4.52 4.81
CA ALA A 215 18.84 3.30 4.32
C ALA A 215 19.03 3.30 2.79
N LEU A 216 18.07 3.82 2.02
CA LEU A 216 18.20 3.97 0.56
C LEU A 216 19.30 4.93 0.16
N GLU A 217 19.59 5.93 1.00
CA GLU A 217 20.70 6.87 0.82
C GLU A 217 22.02 6.39 1.44
N GLY A 218 22.07 5.13 1.88
CA GLY A 218 23.27 4.51 2.45
C GLY A 218 23.63 4.98 3.86
N ARG A 219 22.67 5.55 4.60
CA ARG A 219 22.85 5.99 5.98
C ARG A 219 22.24 5.00 6.97
N ASP A 220 22.87 4.85 8.13
CA ASP A 220 22.40 4.05 9.27
C ASP A 220 21.69 4.90 10.35
N TYR A 221 21.42 6.18 10.03
CA TYR A 221 20.70 7.11 10.89
C TYR A 221 19.75 8.02 10.13
N VAL A 222 18.70 8.46 10.81
CA VAL A 222 17.65 9.35 10.28
C VAL A 222 18.02 10.82 10.50
N LEU A 223 17.82 11.64 9.48
CA LEU A 223 17.92 13.11 9.55
C LEU A 223 16.53 13.77 9.66
N PRO A 224 16.44 14.99 10.22
CA PRO A 224 15.19 15.76 10.19
C PRO A 224 14.62 15.98 8.78
N ASP A 225 15.49 16.13 7.77
CA ASP A 225 15.11 16.33 6.37
C ASP A 225 14.35 15.11 5.80
N ASP A 226 14.71 13.90 6.23
CA ASP A 226 13.98 12.68 5.85
C ASP A 226 12.52 12.77 6.30
N LEU A 227 12.29 13.28 7.52
CA LEU A 227 10.95 13.49 8.05
C LEU A 227 10.19 14.60 7.30
N GLN A 228 10.86 15.69 6.91
CA GLN A 228 10.23 16.80 6.18
C GLN A 228 9.80 16.37 4.78
N THR A 229 10.68 15.72 4.04
CA THR A 229 10.40 15.23 2.69
C THR A 229 9.19 14.30 2.65
N LEU A 230 8.98 13.52 3.71
CA LEU A 230 7.87 12.60 3.85
C LEU A 230 6.57 13.23 4.38
N ALA A 231 6.56 14.53 4.68
CA ALA A 231 5.37 15.19 5.24
C ALA A 231 4.15 15.04 4.33
N VAL A 232 4.28 15.41 3.07
CA VAL A 232 3.16 15.34 2.11
C VAL A 232 2.73 13.90 1.83
N PRO A 233 3.61 12.98 1.38
CA PRO A 233 3.16 11.63 1.04
C PRO A 233 2.60 10.83 2.22
N VAL A 234 3.06 11.08 3.45
CA VAL A 234 2.65 10.32 4.64
C VAL A 234 1.52 10.99 5.40
N LEU A 235 1.37 12.33 5.38
CA LEU A 235 0.37 13.03 6.20
C LEU A 235 -0.82 13.58 5.40
N ALA A 236 -0.64 14.04 4.14
CA ALA A 236 -1.67 14.78 3.43
C ALA A 236 -2.95 14.00 3.09
N HIS A 237 -2.97 12.70 3.29
CA HIS A 237 -4.16 11.87 3.04
C HIS A 237 -4.95 11.51 4.31
N ARG A 238 -4.54 12.04 5.45
CA ARG A 238 -5.06 11.71 6.78
C ARG A 238 -5.90 12.81 7.37
#